data_4df2f5e5a16414ad7281ffb58859f305
#
_entry.id   4df2f5e5a16414ad7281ffb58859f305
#
_cell.length_a   1.000
_cell.length_b   1.000
_cell.length_c   1.000
_cell.angle_alpha   90.00
_cell.angle_beta   90.00
_cell.angle_gamma   90.00
#
_symmetry.space_group_name_H-M   'P 1'
#
loop_
_entity.id
_entity.type
_entity.pdbx_description
1 polymer ?
#
loop_
_entity_poly.entity_id
_entity_poly.type
_entity_poly.pdbx_seq_one_letter_code
_entity_poly.pdbx_strand_id
1 'polypeptide(L)'
;MAAREPANSRPVHSRHAQLADVTRRALERSPLYSEELGIVLAKRSDAAYFCWFLASLLFGARISEMAAKNTYRSFVRHGLTSPRKILKAGWDFLVYPVMREGGYVRYDNRKSTQVLRDCETLIADYGGSLNRLHDAARDAHDLDEKLLAFYGVGQVTMNIFLRELRPFWTKADPDPLPAVGKLAKRLSIDLGRYNRKSLVFARVEAGLIRRRREFAATQSSTHRRAAH
;
A
#
# COMPACT_ATOMS: atom_id res chain seq x y z
N MET A 1 -6.25 -41.87 -51.30
CA MET A 1 -5.46 -40.64 -51.03
C MET A 1 -6.27 -39.82 -50.06
N ALA A 2 -5.86 -39.78 -48.78
CA ALA A 2 -6.52 -39.02 -47.75
C ALA A 2 -5.75 -37.67 -47.58
N ALA A 3 -6.44 -36.57 -47.80
CA ALA A 3 -5.86 -35.24 -47.60
C ALA A 3 -5.75 -34.95 -46.10
N ARG A 4 -4.50 -34.66 -45.62
CA ARG A 4 -4.24 -34.16 -44.28
C ARG A 4 -4.69 -32.70 -44.18
N GLU A 5 -5.63 -32.41 -43.28
CA GLU A 5 -5.95 -31.05 -42.87
C GLU A 5 -4.72 -30.38 -42.22
N PRO A 6 -4.47 -29.07 -42.49
CA PRO A 6 -3.39 -28.37 -41.85
C PRO A 6 -3.77 -28.02 -40.42
N ALA A 7 -2.89 -28.36 -39.46
CA ALA A 7 -3.00 -28.00 -38.06
C ALA A 7 -3.15 -26.46 -37.88
N ASN A 8 -4.23 -26.07 -37.22
CA ASN A 8 -4.61 -24.70 -36.91
C ASN A 8 -3.60 -24.05 -35.92
N SER A 9 -2.51 -23.52 -36.43
CA SER A 9 -1.52 -22.75 -35.66
C SER A 9 -2.08 -21.35 -35.40
N ARG A 10 -2.80 -21.18 -34.30
CA ARG A 10 -3.15 -19.85 -33.78
C ARG A 10 -1.86 -19.05 -33.59
N PRO A 11 -1.71 -17.85 -34.17
CA PRO A 11 -0.44 -17.12 -34.13
C PRO A 11 -0.05 -16.77 -32.70
N VAL A 12 1.24 -16.91 -32.39
CA VAL A 12 1.85 -16.68 -31.05
C VAL A 12 1.49 -15.29 -30.49
N HIS A 13 1.35 -14.29 -31.35
CA HIS A 13 0.91 -12.93 -31.03
C HIS A 13 -0.48 -12.87 -30.35
N SER A 14 -1.41 -13.74 -30.75
CA SER A 14 -2.75 -13.82 -30.14
C SER A 14 -2.70 -14.33 -28.71
N ARG A 15 -1.83 -15.27 -28.39
CA ARG A 15 -1.67 -15.81 -27.02
C ARG A 15 -1.06 -14.79 -26.06
N HIS A 16 -0.05 -14.03 -26.49
CA HIS A 16 0.54 -12.98 -25.67
C HIS A 16 -0.45 -11.85 -25.38
N ALA A 17 -1.22 -11.41 -26.35
CA ALA A 17 -2.26 -10.41 -26.19
C ALA A 17 -3.36 -10.88 -25.22
N GLN A 18 -3.82 -12.13 -25.34
CA GLN A 18 -4.80 -12.72 -24.42
C GLN A 18 -4.27 -12.82 -22.99
N LEU A 19 -3.01 -13.23 -22.80
CA LEU A 19 -2.40 -13.33 -21.47
C LEU A 19 -2.25 -11.96 -20.82
N ALA A 20 -1.86 -10.95 -21.59
CA ALA A 20 -1.80 -9.56 -21.11
C ALA A 20 -3.17 -9.04 -20.69
N ASP A 21 -4.24 -9.35 -21.45
CA ASP A 21 -5.60 -8.94 -21.12
C ASP A 21 -6.14 -9.63 -19.85
N VAL A 22 -5.91 -10.93 -19.71
CA VAL A 22 -6.26 -11.67 -18.48
C VAL A 22 -5.52 -11.09 -17.27
N THR A 23 -4.22 -10.81 -17.44
CA THR A 23 -3.40 -10.20 -16.38
C THR A 23 -3.92 -8.82 -16.01
N ARG A 24 -4.25 -7.98 -16.99
CA ARG A 24 -4.83 -6.66 -16.79
C ARG A 24 -6.13 -6.71 -15.99
N ARG A 25 -7.08 -7.57 -16.39
CA ARG A 25 -8.36 -7.73 -15.68
C ARG A 25 -8.17 -8.22 -14.25
N ALA A 26 -7.19 -9.09 -14.01
CA ALA A 26 -6.87 -9.55 -12.66
C ALA A 26 -6.31 -8.41 -11.80
N LEU A 27 -5.46 -7.54 -12.37
CA LEU A 27 -4.94 -6.37 -11.67
C LEU A 27 -6.05 -5.35 -11.33
N GLU A 28 -6.95 -5.08 -12.27
CA GLU A 28 -8.08 -4.17 -12.09
C GLU A 28 -9.05 -4.59 -10.98
N ARG A 29 -9.07 -5.90 -10.66
CA ARG A 29 -9.88 -6.50 -9.58
C ARG A 29 -9.10 -6.78 -8.30
N SER A 30 -7.81 -6.42 -8.25
CA SER A 30 -7.00 -6.63 -7.06
C SER A 30 -7.60 -5.92 -5.86
N PRO A 31 -7.71 -6.56 -4.69
CA PRO A 31 -8.22 -5.88 -3.50
C PRO A 31 -7.27 -4.76 -3.10
N LEU A 32 -7.82 -3.67 -2.57
CA LEU A 32 -7.01 -2.62 -1.95
C LEU A 32 -6.51 -3.08 -0.58
N TYR A 33 -5.39 -2.54 -0.13
CA TYR A 33 -4.87 -2.87 1.21
C TYR A 33 -5.77 -2.34 2.32
N SER A 34 -6.40 -1.18 2.13
CA SER A 34 -7.40 -0.64 3.05
C SER A 34 -8.63 -1.56 3.17
N GLU A 35 -9.13 -2.10 2.05
CA GLU A 35 -10.27 -3.04 2.03
C GLU A 35 -9.96 -4.32 2.82
N GLU A 36 -8.77 -4.90 2.64
CA GLU A 36 -8.34 -6.12 3.36
C GLU A 36 -8.21 -5.90 4.87
N LEU A 37 -8.05 -4.66 5.30
CA LEU A 37 -8.01 -4.25 6.71
C LEU A 37 -9.36 -3.79 7.25
N GLY A 38 -10.41 -3.79 6.43
CA GLY A 38 -11.74 -3.32 6.80
C GLY A 38 -11.85 -1.80 6.95
N ILE A 39 -10.93 -1.04 6.35
CA ILE A 39 -10.90 0.43 6.41
C ILE A 39 -11.70 0.99 5.23
N VAL A 40 -12.83 1.62 5.51
CA VAL A 40 -13.72 2.17 4.49
C VAL A 40 -13.35 3.63 4.20
N LEU A 41 -12.45 3.87 3.26
CA LEU A 41 -11.97 5.21 2.90
C LEU A 41 -13.06 6.11 2.30
N ALA A 42 -14.06 5.52 1.65
CA ALA A 42 -15.20 6.26 1.09
C ALA A 42 -16.04 7.02 2.13
N LYS A 43 -15.92 6.66 3.42
CA LYS A 43 -16.55 7.42 4.52
C LYS A 43 -15.96 8.82 4.70
N ARG A 44 -14.77 9.09 4.15
CA ARG A 44 -14.06 10.39 4.23
C ARG A 44 -13.90 10.93 5.66
N SER A 45 -13.92 10.04 6.66
CA SER A 45 -13.82 10.42 8.08
C SER A 45 -12.36 10.43 8.54
N ASP A 46 -12.03 11.33 9.46
CA ASP A 46 -10.69 11.37 10.07
C ASP A 46 -10.31 10.04 10.72
N ALA A 47 -11.27 9.32 11.30
CA ALA A 47 -11.02 8.01 11.89
C ALA A 47 -10.57 6.98 10.83
N ALA A 48 -11.24 6.93 9.67
CA ALA A 48 -10.86 6.02 8.59
C ALA A 48 -9.49 6.40 8.00
N TYR A 49 -9.25 7.70 7.79
CA TYR A 49 -7.98 8.17 7.24
C TYR A 49 -6.82 7.98 8.22
N PHE A 50 -7.06 8.19 9.52
CA PHE A 50 -6.05 7.90 10.53
C PHE A 50 -5.71 6.40 10.60
N CYS A 51 -6.71 5.52 10.58
CA CYS A 51 -6.49 4.08 10.53
C CYS A 51 -5.67 3.68 9.28
N TRP A 52 -5.95 4.30 8.13
CA TRP A 52 -5.20 4.04 6.91
C TRP A 52 -3.77 4.62 6.96
N PHE A 53 -3.58 5.79 7.55
CA PHE A 53 -2.26 6.37 7.78
C PHE A 53 -1.41 5.46 8.68
N LEU A 54 -1.96 5.01 9.81
CA LEU A 54 -1.31 4.06 10.72
C LEU A 54 -0.92 2.76 9.99
N ALA A 55 -1.84 2.18 9.21
CA ALA A 55 -1.53 0.99 8.40
C ALA A 55 -0.40 1.27 7.40
N SER A 56 -0.42 2.44 6.75
CA SER A 56 0.61 2.84 5.78
C SER A 56 2.00 3.00 6.41
N LEU A 57 2.09 3.50 7.66
CA LEU A 57 3.33 3.55 8.44
C LEU A 57 3.91 2.13 8.67
N LEU A 58 3.05 1.15 8.89
CA LEU A 58 3.46 -0.25 9.09
C LEU A 58 3.89 -0.90 7.76
N PHE A 59 3.12 -0.72 6.69
CA PHE A 59 3.46 -1.24 5.35
C PHE A 59 4.71 -0.62 4.74
N GLY A 60 5.02 0.63 5.06
CA GLY A 60 6.22 1.34 4.59
C GLY A 60 7.53 0.81 5.18
N ALA A 61 7.47 -0.04 6.19
CA ALA A 61 8.65 -0.64 6.81
C ALA A 61 9.15 -1.89 6.06
N ARG A 62 10.40 -2.29 6.36
CA ARG A 62 11.01 -3.52 5.80
C ARG A 62 10.59 -4.76 6.59
N ILE A 63 9.28 -5.03 6.65
CA ILE A 63 8.68 -6.21 7.26
C ILE A 63 7.79 -6.93 6.26
N SER A 64 7.35 -8.14 6.59
CA SER A 64 6.39 -8.86 5.77
C SER A 64 5.02 -8.16 5.77
N GLU A 65 4.29 -8.31 4.67
CA GLU A 65 2.92 -7.79 4.56
C GLU A 65 2.01 -8.37 5.66
N MET A 66 2.21 -9.65 5.98
CA MET A 66 1.45 -10.32 7.03
C MET A 66 1.71 -9.68 8.41
N ALA A 67 2.98 -9.42 8.75
CA ALA A 67 3.32 -8.75 10.00
C ALA A 67 2.71 -7.35 10.07
N ALA A 68 2.76 -6.56 8.98
CA ALA A 68 2.13 -5.24 8.94
C ALA A 68 0.61 -5.32 9.17
N LYS A 69 -0.09 -6.23 8.50
CA LYS A 69 -1.54 -6.45 8.67
C LYS A 69 -1.89 -6.90 10.10
N ASN A 70 -1.14 -7.85 10.64
CA ASN A 70 -1.40 -8.36 11.99
C ASN A 70 -1.13 -7.30 13.06
N THR A 71 -0.09 -6.48 12.88
CA THR A 71 0.20 -5.37 13.79
C THR A 71 -0.91 -4.33 13.75
N TYR A 72 -1.38 -3.94 12.55
CA TYR A 72 -2.54 -3.05 12.45
C TYR A 72 -3.78 -3.63 13.17
N ARG A 73 -4.08 -4.92 12.98
CA ARG A 73 -5.18 -5.59 13.68
C ARG A 73 -4.99 -5.60 15.19
N SER A 74 -3.74 -5.70 15.68
CA SER A 74 -3.44 -5.55 17.09
C SER A 74 -3.77 -4.14 17.61
N PHE A 75 -3.38 -3.08 16.89
CA PHE A 75 -3.83 -1.72 17.23
C PHE A 75 -5.35 -1.61 17.33
N VAL A 76 -6.09 -2.20 16.39
CA VAL A 76 -7.55 -2.19 16.39
C VAL A 76 -8.12 -2.95 17.60
N ARG A 77 -7.61 -4.15 17.90
CA ARG A 77 -8.05 -4.95 19.07
C ARG A 77 -7.87 -4.20 20.39
N HIS A 78 -6.79 -3.44 20.52
CA HIS A 78 -6.52 -2.60 21.70
C HIS A 78 -7.23 -1.23 21.64
N GLY A 79 -8.10 -1.00 20.64
CA GLY A 79 -8.86 0.23 20.50
C GLY A 79 -8.03 1.46 20.10
N LEU A 80 -6.80 1.28 19.62
CA LEU A 80 -5.85 2.34 19.29
C LEU A 80 -6.10 2.89 17.87
N THR A 81 -7.28 3.43 17.65
CA THR A 81 -7.79 3.88 16.34
C THR A 81 -7.85 5.40 16.20
N SER A 82 -7.17 6.14 17.07
CA SER A 82 -7.03 7.59 16.94
C SER A 82 -5.71 8.08 17.55
N PRO A 83 -5.18 9.25 17.12
CA PRO A 83 -3.92 9.79 17.65
C PRO A 83 -3.93 9.92 19.17
N ARG A 84 -5.02 10.47 19.74
CA ARG A 84 -5.15 10.68 21.19
C ARG A 84 -5.14 9.37 21.99
N LYS A 85 -5.76 8.29 21.46
CA LYS A 85 -5.76 6.97 22.11
C LYS A 85 -4.37 6.36 22.09
N ILE A 86 -3.62 6.52 21.00
CA ILE A 86 -2.24 6.03 20.88
C ILE A 86 -1.32 6.77 21.86
N LEU A 87 -1.40 8.10 21.94
CA LEU A 87 -0.61 8.85 22.89
C LEU A 87 -0.95 8.48 24.35
N LYS A 88 -2.24 8.28 24.66
CA LYS A 88 -2.68 7.86 25.99
C LYS A 88 -2.13 6.47 26.37
N ALA A 89 -1.99 5.55 25.43
CA ALA A 89 -1.45 4.22 25.65
C ALA A 89 0.05 4.24 25.99
N GLY A 90 0.78 5.16 25.39
CA GLY A 90 2.21 5.35 25.64
C GLY A 90 3.12 4.30 24.98
N TRP A 91 4.41 4.53 25.11
CA TRP A 91 5.44 3.79 24.37
C TRP A 91 5.53 2.31 24.78
N ASP A 92 5.54 2.03 26.08
CA ASP A 92 5.67 0.66 26.59
C ASP A 92 4.54 -0.24 26.10
N PHE A 93 3.29 0.28 26.13
CA PHE A 93 2.13 -0.46 25.65
C PHE A 93 2.17 -0.69 24.14
N LEU A 94 2.69 0.25 23.36
CA LEU A 94 2.86 0.06 21.92
C LEU A 94 3.91 -1.01 21.62
N VAL A 95 5.05 -1.01 22.31
CA VAL A 95 6.08 -2.04 22.14
C VAL A 95 5.55 -3.40 22.58
N TYR A 96 4.95 -3.44 23.75
CA TYR A 96 4.35 -4.65 24.33
C TYR A 96 3.04 -4.30 25.03
N PRO A 97 1.88 -4.87 24.63
CA PRO A 97 1.74 -6.05 23.74
C PRO A 97 1.63 -5.74 22.22
N VAL A 98 1.29 -4.50 21.81
CA VAL A 98 0.72 -4.21 20.48
C VAL A 98 1.61 -4.65 19.32
N MET A 99 2.87 -4.22 19.29
CA MET A 99 3.79 -4.57 18.20
C MET A 99 4.12 -6.06 18.18
N ARG A 100 4.35 -6.66 19.36
CA ARG A 100 4.71 -8.08 19.46
C ARG A 100 3.60 -9.02 19.07
N GLU A 101 2.36 -8.77 19.48
CA GLU A 101 1.19 -9.54 19.05
C GLU A 101 1.01 -9.53 17.53
N GLY A 102 1.37 -8.43 16.89
CA GLY A 102 1.35 -8.30 15.43
C GLY A 102 2.49 -9.01 14.72
N GLY A 103 3.52 -9.45 15.45
CA GLY A 103 4.74 -10.02 14.87
C GLY A 103 5.75 -8.96 14.42
N TYR A 104 5.60 -7.72 14.87
CA TYR A 104 6.54 -6.62 14.59
C TYR A 104 7.66 -6.62 15.64
N VAL A 105 8.45 -7.70 15.68
CA VAL A 105 9.50 -7.90 16.71
C VAL A 105 10.82 -7.21 16.35
N ARG A 106 11.04 -6.95 15.07
CA ARG A 106 12.24 -6.26 14.60
C ARG A 106 11.92 -4.79 14.39
N TYR A 107 12.59 -3.89 15.10
CA TYR A 107 12.36 -2.44 15.07
C TYR A 107 11.06 -1.97 15.76
N ASP A 108 10.46 -2.78 16.65
CA ASP A 108 9.29 -2.44 17.45
C ASP A 108 9.47 -1.11 18.20
N ASN A 109 10.59 -0.93 18.91
CA ASN A 109 10.95 0.28 19.64
C ASN A 109 10.96 1.53 18.73
N ARG A 110 11.68 1.43 17.60
CA ARG A 110 11.78 2.55 16.65
C ARG A 110 10.41 2.88 16.03
N LYS A 111 9.63 1.86 15.70
CA LYS A 111 8.31 2.05 15.10
C LYS A 111 7.31 2.62 16.10
N SER A 112 7.33 2.18 17.36
CA SER A 112 6.51 2.76 18.43
C SER A 112 6.82 4.24 18.64
N THR A 113 8.11 4.60 18.69
CA THR A 113 8.53 6.01 18.75
C THR A 113 8.06 6.81 17.54
N GLN A 114 8.16 6.23 16.33
CA GLN A 114 7.66 6.88 15.12
C GLN A 114 6.16 7.16 15.22
N VAL A 115 5.36 6.14 15.54
CA VAL A 115 3.90 6.26 15.63
C VAL A 115 3.48 7.33 16.65
N LEU A 116 4.15 7.40 17.81
CA LEU A 116 3.87 8.41 18.83
C LEU A 116 4.17 9.81 18.30
N ARG A 117 5.37 10.05 17.76
CA ARG A 117 5.76 11.35 17.20
C ARG A 117 4.83 11.80 16.08
N ASP A 118 4.42 10.88 15.20
CA ASP A 118 3.49 11.18 14.14
C ASP A 118 2.10 11.55 14.68
N CYS A 119 1.66 10.94 15.78
CA CYS A 119 0.44 11.31 16.47
C CYS A 119 0.55 12.68 17.15
N GLU A 120 1.68 13.01 17.77
CA GLU A 120 1.96 14.32 18.36
C GLU A 120 1.91 15.42 17.30
N THR A 121 2.65 15.24 16.20
CA THR A 121 2.66 16.16 15.05
C THR A 121 1.26 16.35 14.48
N LEU A 122 0.52 15.25 14.25
CA LEU A 122 -0.83 15.33 13.68
C LEU A 122 -1.78 16.11 14.60
N ILE A 123 -1.65 15.97 15.92
CA ILE A 123 -2.49 16.73 16.89
C ILE A 123 -2.05 18.19 16.95
N ALA A 124 -0.75 18.46 17.05
CA ALA A 124 -0.22 19.82 17.21
C ALA A 124 -0.54 20.68 15.97
N ASP A 125 -0.25 20.17 14.77
CA ASP A 125 -0.29 20.95 13.55
C ASP A 125 -1.67 20.93 12.87
N TYR A 126 -2.42 19.82 13.05
CA TYR A 126 -3.69 19.59 12.33
C TYR A 126 -4.86 19.21 13.24
N GLY A 127 -4.73 19.34 14.57
CA GLY A 127 -5.78 19.02 15.53
C GLY A 127 -6.18 17.54 15.59
N GLY A 128 -5.32 16.66 15.07
CA GLY A 128 -5.57 15.22 14.98
C GLY A 128 -6.32 14.77 13.71
N SER A 129 -6.50 15.67 12.73
CA SER A 129 -7.28 15.45 11.51
C SER A 129 -6.39 15.41 10.26
N LEU A 130 -6.44 14.30 9.54
CA LEU A 130 -5.80 14.19 8.23
C LEU A 130 -6.57 14.93 7.13
N ASN A 131 -7.87 15.14 7.28
CA ASN A 131 -8.62 16.03 6.40
C ASN A 131 -8.09 17.48 6.50
N ARG A 132 -7.82 17.98 7.72
CA ARG A 132 -7.21 19.31 7.91
C ARG A 132 -5.81 19.40 7.30
N LEU A 133 -5.00 18.35 7.37
CA LEU A 133 -3.72 18.31 6.69
C LEU A 133 -3.90 18.44 5.16
N HIS A 134 -4.83 17.68 4.59
CA HIS A 134 -5.15 17.77 3.17
C HIS A 134 -5.68 19.16 2.79
N ASP A 135 -6.55 19.74 3.60
CA ASP A 135 -7.14 21.07 3.34
C ASP A 135 -6.09 22.17 3.42
N ALA A 136 -5.16 22.07 4.36
CA ALA A 136 -4.04 23.01 4.54
C ALA A 136 -2.98 22.94 3.43
N ALA A 137 -2.94 21.86 2.64
CA ALA A 137 -2.06 21.78 1.49
C ALA A 137 -2.57 22.66 0.34
N ARG A 138 -1.67 23.37 -0.34
CA ARG A 138 -2.00 24.23 -1.49
C ARG A 138 -2.29 23.42 -2.76
N ASP A 139 -1.49 22.37 -2.97
CA ASP A 139 -1.51 21.49 -4.14
C ASP A 139 -0.99 20.08 -3.79
N ALA A 140 -0.79 19.24 -4.81
CA ALA A 140 -0.30 17.87 -4.61
C ALA A 140 1.14 17.85 -4.08
N HIS A 141 1.99 18.76 -4.53
CA HIS A 141 3.39 18.82 -4.09
C HIS A 141 3.49 19.23 -2.62
N ASP A 142 2.75 20.26 -2.22
CA ASP A 142 2.70 20.72 -0.83
C ASP A 142 2.07 19.65 0.10
N LEU A 143 1.13 18.83 -0.41
CA LEU A 143 0.61 17.67 0.32
C LEU A 143 1.71 16.62 0.55
N ASP A 144 2.50 16.33 -0.48
CA ASP A 144 3.63 15.40 -0.38
C ASP A 144 4.66 15.89 0.63
N GLU A 145 5.04 17.19 0.57
CA GLU A 145 5.99 17.80 1.52
C GLU A 145 5.48 17.72 2.97
N LYS A 146 4.20 18.05 3.20
CA LYS A 146 3.59 17.96 4.53
C LYS A 146 3.60 16.53 5.09
N LEU A 147 3.35 15.53 4.25
CA LEU A 147 3.41 14.12 4.68
C LEU A 147 4.84 13.64 4.91
N LEU A 148 5.80 14.08 4.09
CA LEU A 148 7.22 13.74 4.26
C LEU A 148 7.85 14.41 5.49
N ALA A 149 7.24 15.47 6.03
CA ALA A 149 7.67 16.12 7.27
C ALA A 149 7.38 15.29 8.53
N PHE A 150 6.48 14.30 8.47
CA PHE A 150 6.25 13.38 9.58
C PHE A 150 7.47 12.51 9.84
N TYR A 151 7.71 12.18 11.11
CA TYR A 151 8.90 11.45 11.51
C TYR A 151 8.98 10.05 10.89
N GLY A 152 9.97 9.83 10.03
CA GLY A 152 10.19 8.53 9.38
C GLY A 152 9.15 8.16 8.31
N VAL A 153 8.32 9.09 7.87
CA VAL A 153 7.52 8.96 6.66
C VAL A 153 8.43 9.24 5.45
N GLY A 154 8.65 8.22 4.64
CA GLY A 154 9.40 8.34 3.39
C GLY A 154 8.49 8.16 2.17
N GLN A 155 9.05 8.31 0.97
CA GLN A 155 8.34 8.22 -0.32
C GLN A 155 7.46 6.97 -0.45
N VAL A 156 7.93 5.82 0.06
CA VAL A 156 7.16 4.56 0.00
C VAL A 156 5.92 4.63 0.88
N THR A 157 6.04 5.11 2.12
CA THR A 157 4.91 5.26 3.06
C THR A 157 3.90 6.25 2.51
N MET A 158 4.36 7.42 2.06
CA MET A 158 3.53 8.47 1.45
C MET A 158 2.78 7.93 0.22
N ASN A 159 3.47 7.24 -0.69
CA ASN A 159 2.82 6.63 -1.85
C ASN A 159 1.76 5.60 -1.44
N ILE A 160 2.05 4.72 -0.47
CA ILE A 160 1.07 3.74 0.04
C ILE A 160 -0.18 4.46 0.54
N PHE A 161 -0.02 5.52 1.31
CA PHE A 161 -1.11 6.28 1.88
C PHE A 161 -1.93 6.99 0.79
N LEU A 162 -1.28 7.78 -0.06
CA LEU A 162 -1.96 8.64 -1.02
C LEU A 162 -2.58 7.88 -2.21
N ARG A 163 -1.99 6.77 -2.67
CA ARG A 163 -2.50 6.06 -3.86
C ARG A 163 -3.96 5.59 -3.70
N GLU A 164 -4.35 5.13 -2.50
CA GLU A 164 -5.72 4.69 -2.25
C GLU A 164 -6.66 5.86 -1.89
N LEU A 165 -6.09 7.04 -1.61
CA LEU A 165 -6.84 8.27 -1.37
C LEU A 165 -7.11 9.11 -2.64
N ARG A 166 -6.51 8.77 -3.78
CA ARG A 166 -6.70 9.49 -5.05
C ARG A 166 -8.17 9.78 -5.41
N PRO A 167 -9.12 8.85 -5.21
CA PRO A 167 -10.53 9.11 -5.51
C PRO A 167 -11.23 10.04 -4.51
N PHE A 168 -10.63 10.24 -3.35
CA PHE A 168 -11.28 10.93 -2.23
C PHE A 168 -10.67 12.29 -1.92
N TRP A 169 -9.37 12.44 -2.16
CA TRP A 169 -8.60 13.65 -1.94
C TRP A 169 -8.18 14.29 -3.26
N THR A 170 -8.61 15.51 -3.50
CA THR A 170 -8.35 16.21 -4.77
C THR A 170 -6.86 16.39 -5.05
N LYS A 171 -6.05 16.60 -4.00
CA LYS A 171 -4.60 16.81 -4.09
C LYS A 171 -3.78 15.49 -4.01
N ALA A 172 -4.41 14.35 -3.69
CA ALA A 172 -3.70 13.07 -3.69
C ALA A 172 -3.46 12.56 -5.11
N ASP A 173 -2.23 12.63 -5.57
CA ASP A 173 -1.83 12.08 -6.87
C ASP A 173 -0.36 11.67 -6.90
N PRO A 174 0.07 10.75 -6.01
CA PRO A 174 1.47 10.32 -5.96
C PRO A 174 1.85 9.59 -7.24
N ASP A 175 3.08 9.75 -7.69
CA ASP A 175 3.60 8.96 -8.80
C ASP A 175 3.70 7.48 -8.44
N PRO A 176 3.41 6.57 -9.39
CA PRO A 176 3.62 5.16 -9.17
C PRO A 176 5.08 4.87 -8.77
N LEU A 177 5.26 4.01 -7.77
CA LEU A 177 6.60 3.62 -7.35
C LEU A 177 7.41 3.07 -8.54
N PRO A 178 8.72 3.34 -8.64
CA PRO A 178 9.56 2.89 -9.77
C PRO A 178 9.47 1.39 -10.03
N ALA A 179 9.28 0.60 -8.96
CA ALA A 179 9.10 -0.84 -9.07
C ALA A 179 7.78 -1.24 -9.73
N VAL A 180 6.71 -0.45 -9.54
CA VAL A 180 5.41 -0.63 -10.21
C VAL A 180 5.56 -0.37 -11.70
N GLY A 181 6.20 0.74 -12.09
CA GLY A 181 6.46 1.07 -13.49
C GLY A 181 7.30 0.02 -14.22
N LYS A 182 8.36 -0.48 -13.56
CA LYS A 182 9.20 -1.56 -14.13
C LYS A 182 8.40 -2.85 -14.36
N LEU A 183 7.56 -3.25 -13.40
CA LEU A 183 6.77 -4.47 -13.53
C LEU A 183 5.62 -4.30 -14.55
N ALA A 184 4.99 -3.13 -14.60
CA ALA A 184 3.96 -2.82 -15.59
C ALA A 184 4.52 -2.97 -17.01
N LYS A 185 5.69 -2.37 -17.30
CA LYS A 185 6.39 -2.54 -18.60
C LYS A 185 6.67 -4.01 -18.91
N ARG A 186 7.18 -4.78 -17.95
CA ARG A 186 7.47 -6.21 -18.12
C ARG A 186 6.22 -7.04 -18.44
N LEU A 187 5.06 -6.66 -17.90
CA LEU A 187 3.78 -7.35 -18.10
C LEU A 187 2.97 -6.75 -19.26
N SER A 188 3.52 -5.80 -20.00
CA SER A 188 2.85 -5.07 -21.09
C SER A 188 1.55 -4.37 -20.62
N ILE A 189 1.56 -3.85 -19.39
CA ILE A 189 0.47 -3.07 -18.80
C ILE A 189 0.78 -1.59 -19.01
N ASP A 190 -0.01 -0.93 -19.82
CA ASP A 190 0.07 0.51 -19.99
C ASP A 190 -0.67 1.24 -18.87
N LEU A 191 0.08 1.88 -17.97
CA LEU A 191 -0.47 2.65 -16.85
C LEU A 191 -1.14 3.94 -17.30
N GLY A 192 -0.76 4.50 -18.47
CA GLY A 192 -1.34 5.72 -19.02
C GLY A 192 -2.81 5.58 -19.46
N ARG A 193 -3.29 4.35 -19.62
CA ARG A 193 -4.69 4.07 -19.97
C ARG A 193 -5.68 4.30 -18.84
N TYR A 194 -5.20 4.42 -17.60
CA TYR A 194 -6.05 4.53 -16.43
C TYR A 194 -6.23 5.98 -16.01
N ASN A 195 -7.44 6.31 -15.60
CA ASN A 195 -7.66 7.55 -14.86
C ASN A 195 -6.97 7.45 -13.50
N ARG A 196 -5.96 8.29 -13.27
CA ARG A 196 -5.15 8.29 -12.05
C ARG A 196 -5.97 8.50 -10.78
N LYS A 197 -7.09 9.23 -10.86
CA LYS A 197 -8.01 9.46 -9.73
C LYS A 197 -9.00 8.32 -9.48
N SER A 198 -8.89 7.19 -10.21
CA SER A 198 -9.82 6.08 -10.04
C SER A 198 -9.34 5.03 -9.04
N LEU A 199 -10.30 4.34 -8.39
CA LEU A 199 -10.00 3.15 -7.59
C LEU A 199 -9.38 2.03 -8.44
N VAL A 200 -9.75 1.94 -9.72
CA VAL A 200 -9.19 0.94 -10.63
C VAL A 200 -7.67 1.12 -10.78
N PHE A 201 -7.19 2.35 -10.91
CA PHE A 201 -5.77 2.62 -10.96
C PHE A 201 -5.06 2.21 -9.66
N ALA A 202 -5.62 2.57 -8.50
CA ALA A 202 -5.08 2.14 -7.21
C ALA A 202 -5.04 0.61 -7.06
N ARG A 203 -6.05 -0.12 -7.58
CA ARG A 203 -6.08 -1.59 -7.63
C ARG A 203 -4.98 -2.17 -8.51
N VAL A 204 -4.76 -1.58 -9.69
CA VAL A 204 -3.67 -1.99 -10.59
C VAL A 204 -2.31 -1.84 -9.91
N GLU A 205 -2.05 -0.72 -9.25
CA GLU A 205 -0.81 -0.51 -8.50
C GLU A 205 -0.65 -1.51 -7.34
N ALA A 206 -1.70 -1.73 -6.55
CA ALA A 206 -1.69 -2.70 -5.47
C ALA A 206 -1.42 -4.12 -5.97
N GLY A 207 -2.06 -4.52 -7.06
CA GLY A 207 -1.86 -5.83 -7.70
C GLY A 207 -0.45 -6.01 -8.25
N LEU A 208 0.13 -4.99 -8.86
CA LEU A 208 1.53 -5.02 -9.33
C LEU A 208 2.53 -5.15 -8.18
N ILE A 209 2.28 -4.46 -7.04
CA ILE A 209 3.14 -4.58 -5.86
C ILE A 209 3.12 -6.01 -5.30
N ARG A 210 1.95 -6.65 -5.22
CA ARG A 210 1.82 -8.04 -4.76
C ARG A 210 2.55 -9.00 -5.68
N ARG A 211 2.34 -8.90 -6.99
CA ARG A 211 3.03 -9.73 -7.99
C ARG A 211 4.54 -9.57 -7.94
N ARG A 212 5.05 -8.36 -7.70
CA ARG A 212 6.50 -8.15 -7.51
C ARG A 212 7.04 -8.97 -6.35
N ARG A 213 6.32 -9.02 -5.24
CA ARG A 213 6.71 -9.81 -4.04
C ARG A 213 6.70 -11.31 -4.34
N GLU A 214 5.70 -11.79 -5.07
CA GLU A 214 5.62 -13.19 -5.52
C GLU A 214 6.80 -13.57 -6.41
N PHE A 215 7.13 -12.75 -7.40
CA PHE A 215 8.30 -12.99 -8.27
C PHE A 215 9.62 -12.98 -7.50
N ALA A 216 9.80 -12.08 -6.54
CA ALA A 216 11.00 -12.05 -5.72
C ALA A 216 11.12 -13.29 -4.83
N ALA A 217 10.02 -13.76 -4.25
CA ALA A 217 9.99 -14.98 -3.45
C ALA A 217 10.32 -16.24 -4.28
N THR A 218 9.78 -16.33 -5.50
CA THR A 218 10.04 -17.46 -6.42
C THR A 218 11.51 -17.51 -6.83
N GLN A 219 12.13 -16.38 -7.16
CA GLN A 219 13.55 -16.33 -7.50
C GLN A 219 14.46 -16.74 -6.33
N SER A 220 14.12 -16.32 -5.11
CA SER A 220 14.89 -16.69 -3.91
C SER A 220 14.78 -18.18 -3.60
N SER A 221 13.65 -18.82 -3.87
CA SER A 221 13.46 -20.28 -3.68
C SER A 221 14.19 -21.10 -4.73
N THR A 222 14.26 -20.62 -5.97
CA THR A 222 14.98 -21.30 -7.07
C THR A 222 16.48 -21.27 -6.83
N HIS A 223 17.05 -20.15 -6.37
CA HIS A 223 18.47 -20.05 -6.02
C HIS A 223 18.88 -20.98 -4.86
N ARG A 224 18.01 -21.14 -3.86
CA ARG A 224 18.28 -22.07 -2.75
C ARG A 224 18.25 -23.53 -3.17
N ARG A 225 17.41 -23.90 -4.15
CA ARG A 225 17.35 -25.28 -4.69
C ARG A 225 18.50 -25.61 -5.64
N ALA A 226 19.12 -24.62 -6.26
CA ALA A 226 20.27 -24.80 -7.14
C ALA A 226 21.61 -24.84 -6.38
N ALA A 227 21.62 -24.50 -5.08
CA ALA A 227 22.80 -24.47 -4.22
C ALA A 227 22.90 -25.69 -3.29
N HIS A 228 22.03 -26.70 -3.46
CA HIS A 228 22.04 -28.02 -2.83
C HIS A 228 22.03 -29.10 -3.89
#